data_c6d7cf553afbf4d3f12faba8d3f14a1f
#
_entry.id   c6d7cf553afbf4d3f12faba8d3f14a1f
#
_cell.length_a   1.000
_cell.length_b   1.000
_cell.length_c   1.000
_cell.angle_alpha   90.00
_cell.angle_beta   90.00
_cell.angle_gamma   90.00
#
_symmetry.space_group_name_H-M   'P 1'
#
loop_
_entity.id
_entity.type
_entity.pdbx_description
1 polymer ?
#
loop_
_entity_poly.entity_id
_entity_poly.type
_entity_poly.pdbx_seq_one_letter_code
_entity_poly.pdbx_strand_id
1 'polypeptide(L)'
;MKILVAPLNWGLGHASRCVPLIRSFIAEGHEVILGGDGDSLKLLRRHFPKLRYVYLAPLRLRYSAGNRQVWAMVRALPHLVSWSIKDHAMLEAVLKEEHIDRVVSDNRFGLYSDRTECVYMTHQLHIFLPKGWRWLEPLAERLHARIYKRFKEVWVPDYEDFSRSLAGELSHLNGQRGKVQGTIKYIGPLSRFSGMEVRDANERRTVVAVLSGLEPQRTILENEIVARYKSTDEPVVIIQGLPGRPNTRFKRGNITMIPYLSDTELVPLLKNAKRIIARSGYSTIMDLHALGLLKNTASQSAFPDCQIELIPTPGQPEQEYLAQYS
;
A
#
# COMPACT_ATOMS: atom_id res chain seq x y z
N MET A 1 12.92 -11.69 19.55
CA MET A 1 11.45 -11.84 19.52
C MET A 1 11.05 -12.58 18.26
N LYS A 2 9.92 -13.30 18.29
CA LYS A 2 9.30 -13.91 17.13
C LYS A 2 8.11 -13.04 16.71
N ILE A 3 8.13 -12.52 15.48
CA ILE A 3 7.20 -11.49 15.01
C ILE A 3 6.46 -11.98 13.77
N LEU A 4 5.13 -11.99 13.82
CA LEU A 4 4.27 -12.24 12.66
C LEU A 4 3.93 -10.91 11.99
N VAL A 5 4.27 -10.74 10.70
CA VAL A 5 3.93 -9.56 9.91
C VAL A 5 2.92 -9.94 8.83
N ALA A 6 1.75 -9.32 8.87
CA ALA A 6 0.61 -9.73 8.05
C ALA A 6 -0.08 -8.53 7.35
N PRO A 7 0.30 -8.23 6.10
CA PRO A 7 -0.37 -7.21 5.31
C PRO A 7 -1.72 -7.67 4.76
N LEU A 8 -2.64 -6.74 4.61
CA LEU A 8 -3.89 -6.93 3.88
C LEU A 8 -3.58 -7.14 2.39
N ASN A 9 -4.23 -8.13 1.78
CA ASN A 9 -4.14 -8.37 0.34
C ASN A 9 -5.12 -7.49 -0.44
N TRP A 10 -4.85 -6.18 -0.45
CA TRP A 10 -5.62 -5.17 -1.17
C TRP A 10 -4.71 -4.39 -2.12
N GLY A 11 -4.26 -5.07 -3.17
CA GLY A 11 -3.15 -4.61 -4.00
C GLY A 11 -1.78 -4.88 -3.34
N LEU A 12 -0.71 -4.45 -4.01
CA LEU A 12 0.66 -4.73 -3.54
C LEU A 12 1.17 -3.74 -2.48
N GLY A 13 0.49 -2.60 -2.30
CA GLY A 13 0.96 -1.50 -1.47
C GLY A 13 1.19 -1.87 0.00
N HIS A 14 0.28 -2.64 0.60
CA HIS A 14 0.42 -3.13 1.96
C HIS A 14 1.65 -4.04 2.13
N ALA A 15 1.81 -4.99 1.23
CA ALA A 15 2.97 -5.87 1.26
C ALA A 15 4.27 -5.10 0.98
N SER A 16 4.26 -4.14 0.06
CA SER A 16 5.40 -3.29 -0.28
C SER A 16 5.93 -2.54 0.95
N ARG A 17 5.05 -1.88 1.71
CA ARG A 17 5.45 -1.13 2.91
C ARG A 17 5.86 -2.03 4.08
N CYS A 18 5.47 -3.29 4.11
CA CYS A 18 5.96 -4.25 5.10
C CYS A 18 7.40 -4.70 4.82
N VAL A 19 7.91 -4.58 3.59
CA VAL A 19 9.29 -5.02 3.25
C VAL A 19 10.35 -4.31 4.09
N PRO A 20 10.42 -2.96 4.17
CA PRO A 20 11.41 -2.28 5.00
C PRO A 20 11.25 -2.61 6.48
N LEU A 21 10.02 -2.75 6.97
CA LEU A 21 9.76 -3.12 8.35
C LEU A 21 10.29 -4.53 8.68
N ILE A 22 10.06 -5.51 7.80
CA ILE A 22 10.60 -6.87 7.95
C ILE A 22 12.13 -6.85 7.91
N ARG A 23 12.75 -6.05 7.01
CA ARG A 23 14.21 -5.90 6.96
C ARG A 23 14.77 -5.34 8.28
N SER A 24 14.11 -4.35 8.89
CA SER A 24 14.50 -3.80 10.20
C SER A 24 14.43 -4.87 11.27
N PHE A 25 13.34 -5.60 11.40
CA PHE A 25 13.21 -6.68 12.39
C PHE A 25 14.28 -7.75 12.25
N ILE A 26 14.61 -8.14 11.01
CA ILE A 26 15.68 -9.11 10.76
C ILE A 26 17.05 -8.53 11.17
N ALA A 27 17.32 -7.27 10.83
CA ALA A 27 18.56 -6.59 11.19
C ALA A 27 18.73 -6.44 12.73
N GLU A 28 17.61 -6.31 13.46
CA GLU A 28 17.55 -6.28 14.91
C GLU A 28 17.67 -7.67 15.56
N GLY A 29 17.82 -8.75 14.75
CA GLY A 29 17.96 -10.11 15.22
C GLY A 29 16.65 -10.81 15.61
N HIS A 30 15.51 -10.34 15.11
CA HIS A 30 14.22 -10.95 15.36
C HIS A 30 13.92 -12.08 14.35
N GLU A 31 13.24 -13.13 14.81
CA GLU A 31 12.65 -14.13 13.94
C GLU A 31 11.35 -13.59 13.35
N VAL A 32 11.24 -13.55 12.01
CA VAL A 32 10.06 -13.03 11.35
C VAL A 32 9.31 -14.13 10.60
N ILE A 33 8.00 -14.18 10.81
CA ILE A 33 7.06 -15.04 10.08
C ILE A 33 6.21 -14.13 9.18
N LEU A 34 6.03 -14.55 7.93
CA LEU A 34 5.17 -13.85 6.98
C LEU A 34 3.74 -14.37 7.12
N GLY A 35 2.76 -13.48 7.33
CA GLY A 35 1.35 -13.84 7.33
C GLY A 35 0.61 -13.24 6.14
N GLY A 36 -0.40 -13.93 5.61
CA GLY A 36 -1.25 -13.35 4.58
C GLY A 36 -1.77 -14.32 3.55
N ASP A 37 -2.20 -13.77 2.42
CA ASP A 37 -2.76 -14.49 1.28
C ASP A 37 -2.43 -13.82 -0.05
N GLY A 38 -2.74 -14.50 -1.15
CA GLY A 38 -2.73 -13.95 -2.51
C GLY A 38 -1.41 -13.31 -2.95
N ASP A 39 -1.50 -12.20 -3.67
CA ASP A 39 -0.34 -11.55 -4.28
C ASP A 39 0.51 -10.78 -3.26
N SER A 40 -0.08 -10.32 -2.16
CA SER A 40 0.65 -9.72 -1.05
C SER A 40 1.64 -10.71 -0.43
N LEU A 41 1.20 -11.93 -0.13
CA LEU A 41 2.09 -12.98 0.40
C LEU A 41 3.13 -13.42 -0.64
N LYS A 42 2.74 -13.53 -1.93
CA LYS A 42 3.70 -13.84 -3.02
C LYS A 42 4.81 -12.80 -3.11
N LEU A 43 4.46 -11.51 -2.98
CA LEU A 43 5.45 -10.41 -3.00
C LEU A 43 6.42 -10.55 -1.82
N LEU A 44 5.92 -10.73 -0.60
CA LEU A 44 6.77 -10.90 0.58
C LEU A 44 7.69 -12.12 0.45
N ARG A 45 7.19 -13.26 -0.06
CA ARG A 45 8.00 -14.46 -0.29
C ARG A 45 9.07 -14.28 -1.37
N ARG A 46 8.87 -13.39 -2.33
CA ARG A 46 9.93 -13.02 -3.30
C ARG A 46 11.05 -12.22 -2.64
N HIS A 47 10.71 -11.28 -1.73
CA HIS A 47 11.71 -10.52 -0.98
C HIS A 47 12.42 -11.36 0.08
N PHE A 48 11.70 -12.31 0.68
CA PHE A 48 12.16 -13.11 1.81
C PHE A 48 11.91 -14.62 1.57
N PRO A 49 12.58 -15.24 0.60
CA PRO A 49 12.30 -16.64 0.22
C PRO A 49 12.64 -17.67 1.30
N LYS A 50 13.48 -17.30 2.28
CA LYS A 50 13.92 -18.17 3.37
C LYS A 50 13.04 -18.04 4.62
N LEU A 51 12.20 -17.01 4.71
CA LEU A 51 11.34 -16.85 5.87
C LEU A 51 10.17 -17.83 5.84
N ARG A 52 9.80 -18.31 7.01
CA ARG A 52 8.60 -19.09 7.22
C ARG A 52 7.36 -18.24 6.97
N TYR A 53 6.27 -18.86 6.53
CA TYR A 53 5.01 -18.16 6.29
C TYR A 53 3.81 -18.99 6.75
N VAL A 54 2.72 -18.27 7.06
CA VAL A 54 1.41 -18.83 7.40
C VAL A 54 0.34 -18.23 6.50
N TYR A 55 -0.60 -19.06 6.07
CA TYR A 55 -1.77 -18.59 5.34
C TYR A 55 -2.79 -18.01 6.32
N LEU A 56 -3.38 -16.88 5.96
CA LEU A 56 -4.45 -16.22 6.68
C LEU A 56 -5.70 -16.11 5.80
N ALA A 57 -6.83 -15.72 6.39
CA ALA A 57 -8.10 -15.67 5.68
C ALA A 57 -8.05 -14.76 4.44
N PRO A 58 -8.39 -15.26 3.25
CA PRO A 58 -8.39 -14.44 2.05
C PRO A 58 -9.57 -13.47 2.05
N LEU A 59 -9.29 -12.18 1.83
CA LEU A 59 -10.30 -11.17 1.59
C LEU A 59 -10.58 -11.06 0.09
N ARG A 60 -11.76 -11.49 -0.34
CA ARG A 60 -12.18 -11.40 -1.75
C ARG A 60 -13.21 -10.29 -1.90
N LEU A 61 -12.76 -9.07 -2.17
CA LEU A 61 -13.63 -7.97 -2.58
C LEU A 61 -13.55 -7.77 -4.09
N ARG A 62 -14.71 -7.58 -4.72
CA ARG A 62 -14.79 -7.20 -6.13
C ARG A 62 -15.12 -5.71 -6.21
N TYR A 63 -14.28 -4.95 -6.86
CA TYR A 63 -14.59 -3.56 -7.18
C TYR A 63 -15.61 -3.49 -8.32
N SER A 64 -16.53 -2.52 -8.20
CA SER A 64 -17.40 -2.16 -9.32
C SER A 64 -16.59 -1.40 -10.37
N ALA A 65 -16.88 -1.60 -11.64
CA ALA A 65 -16.27 -0.86 -12.74
C ALA A 65 -16.76 0.61 -12.83
N GLY A 66 -17.73 1.03 -12.04
CA GLY A 66 -18.35 2.37 -12.10
C GLY A 66 -18.50 3.05 -10.75
N ASN A 67 -19.16 4.23 -10.76
CA ASN A 67 -19.35 5.14 -9.59
C ASN A 67 -20.18 4.58 -8.42
N ARG A 68 -20.61 3.30 -8.44
CA ARG A 68 -21.42 2.66 -7.39
C ARG A 68 -20.60 2.02 -6.27
N GLN A 69 -19.36 2.46 -6.05
CA GLN A 69 -18.45 1.83 -5.08
C GLN A 69 -18.94 1.92 -3.64
N VAL A 70 -19.62 3.01 -3.25
CA VAL A 70 -20.17 3.15 -1.89
C VAL A 70 -21.16 2.05 -1.58
N TRP A 71 -22.11 1.79 -2.48
CA TRP A 71 -23.09 0.71 -2.33
C TRP A 71 -22.41 -0.67 -2.32
N ALA A 72 -21.34 -0.83 -3.11
CA ALA A 72 -20.56 -2.07 -3.09
C ALA A 72 -19.85 -2.25 -1.73
N MET A 73 -19.31 -1.19 -1.14
CA MET A 73 -18.71 -1.24 0.20
C MET A 73 -19.74 -1.53 1.30
N VAL A 74 -20.90 -0.85 1.29
CA VAL A 74 -21.97 -1.13 2.26
C VAL A 74 -22.43 -2.58 2.19
N ARG A 75 -22.63 -3.11 0.98
CA ARG A 75 -22.97 -4.52 0.77
C ARG A 75 -21.86 -5.49 1.18
N ALA A 76 -20.60 -5.03 1.18
CA ALA A 76 -19.46 -5.83 1.59
C ALA A 76 -19.28 -5.89 3.11
N LEU A 77 -19.93 -5.01 3.91
CA LEU A 77 -19.77 -4.97 5.36
C LEU A 77 -20.00 -6.33 6.06
N PRO A 78 -21.06 -7.10 5.79
CA PRO A 78 -21.23 -8.42 6.39
C PRO A 78 -20.11 -9.38 6.04
N HIS A 79 -19.59 -9.28 4.80
CA HIS A 79 -18.47 -10.08 4.34
C HIS A 79 -17.16 -9.70 5.04
N LEU A 80 -16.91 -8.40 5.24
CA LEU A 80 -15.76 -7.90 6.00
C LEU A 80 -15.79 -8.37 7.46
N VAL A 81 -16.96 -8.34 8.10
CA VAL A 81 -17.13 -8.86 9.46
C VAL A 81 -16.85 -10.36 9.52
N SER A 82 -17.46 -11.14 8.62
CA SER A 82 -17.23 -12.60 8.54
C SER A 82 -15.76 -12.93 8.26
N TRP A 83 -15.11 -12.16 7.37
CA TRP A 83 -13.68 -12.31 7.09
C TRP A 83 -12.84 -12.00 8.32
N SER A 84 -13.13 -10.91 9.05
CA SER A 84 -12.40 -10.54 10.26
C SER A 84 -12.50 -11.62 11.35
N ILE A 85 -13.68 -12.24 11.50
CA ILE A 85 -13.89 -13.36 12.43
C ILE A 85 -13.03 -14.59 12.03
N LYS A 86 -13.02 -14.93 10.75
CA LYS A 86 -12.19 -16.03 10.22
C LYS A 86 -10.69 -15.75 10.39
N ASP A 87 -10.27 -14.51 10.14
CA ASP A 87 -8.88 -14.08 10.27
C ASP A 87 -8.42 -14.18 11.74
N HIS A 88 -9.29 -13.78 12.67
CA HIS A 88 -9.07 -13.94 14.11
C HIS A 88 -8.94 -15.42 14.51
N ALA A 89 -9.85 -16.28 14.04
CA ALA A 89 -9.80 -17.70 14.35
C ALA A 89 -8.52 -18.37 13.81
N MET A 90 -8.05 -17.96 12.63
CA MET A 90 -6.80 -18.46 12.06
C MET A 90 -5.57 -17.99 12.86
N LEU A 91 -5.56 -16.73 13.31
CA LEU A 91 -4.50 -16.23 14.19
C LEU A 91 -4.47 -17.04 15.50
N GLU A 92 -5.63 -17.22 16.14
CA GLU A 92 -5.71 -17.99 17.40
C GLU A 92 -5.25 -19.45 17.23
N ALA A 93 -5.49 -20.06 16.06
CA ALA A 93 -4.96 -21.39 15.75
C ALA A 93 -3.43 -21.38 15.67
N VAL A 94 -2.84 -20.41 14.97
CA VAL A 94 -1.37 -20.24 14.88
C VAL A 94 -0.75 -20.01 16.25
N LEU A 95 -1.36 -19.17 17.10
CA LEU A 95 -0.88 -18.88 18.46
C LEU A 95 -1.01 -20.04 19.44
N LYS A 96 -1.82 -21.05 19.13
CA LYS A 96 -1.88 -22.31 19.90
C LYS A 96 -0.74 -23.25 19.56
N GLU A 97 -0.32 -23.25 18.32
CA GLU A 97 0.73 -24.14 17.82
C GLU A 97 2.14 -23.55 18.03
N GLU A 98 2.23 -22.23 18.08
CA GLU A 98 3.49 -21.51 18.08
C GLU A 98 3.47 -20.28 18.97
N HIS A 99 4.54 -20.10 19.77
CA HIS A 99 4.73 -18.87 20.52
C HIS A 99 5.17 -17.73 19.58
N ILE A 100 4.36 -16.67 19.51
CA ILE A 100 4.63 -15.43 18.77
C ILE A 100 4.60 -14.29 19.78
N ASP A 101 5.68 -13.53 19.85
CA ASP A 101 5.81 -12.41 20.80
C ASP A 101 5.03 -11.18 20.34
N ARG A 102 4.97 -10.97 19.02
CA ARG A 102 4.29 -9.78 18.43
C ARG A 102 3.65 -10.10 17.10
N VAL A 103 2.45 -9.54 16.89
CA VAL A 103 1.73 -9.56 15.60
C VAL A 103 1.64 -8.14 15.08
N VAL A 104 2.16 -7.88 13.87
CA VAL A 104 1.99 -6.62 13.16
C VAL A 104 0.94 -6.83 12.06
N SER A 105 -0.23 -6.29 12.29
CA SER A 105 -1.38 -6.35 11.41
C SER A 105 -1.46 -5.10 10.55
N ASP A 106 -1.16 -5.19 9.27
CA ASP A 106 -1.34 -4.07 8.36
C ASP A 106 -2.74 -4.13 7.72
N ASN A 107 -3.66 -3.35 8.32
CA ASN A 107 -5.07 -3.23 7.95
C ASN A 107 -5.88 -4.56 7.99
N ARG A 108 -5.42 -5.58 8.71
CA ARG A 108 -6.18 -6.82 8.95
C ARG A 108 -6.89 -6.75 10.31
N PHE A 109 -8.16 -6.41 10.32
CA PHE A 109 -8.95 -6.10 11.53
C PHE A 109 -9.12 -7.26 12.51
N GLY A 110 -8.96 -8.50 12.03
CA GLY A 110 -9.12 -9.73 12.80
C GLY A 110 -7.86 -10.18 13.54
N LEU A 111 -6.69 -9.60 13.27
CA LEU A 111 -5.42 -10.06 13.82
C LEU A 111 -5.10 -9.42 15.18
N TYR A 112 -5.99 -9.59 16.13
CA TYR A 112 -5.80 -9.20 17.53
C TYR A 112 -5.92 -10.43 18.43
N SER A 113 -5.22 -10.44 19.58
CA SER A 113 -5.28 -11.50 20.58
C SER A 113 -4.80 -10.97 21.93
N ASP A 114 -5.35 -11.54 23.01
CA ASP A 114 -4.87 -11.27 24.38
C ASP A 114 -3.64 -12.12 24.73
N ARG A 115 -3.25 -13.06 23.88
CA ARG A 115 -2.12 -13.99 24.09
C ARG A 115 -0.78 -13.42 23.68
N THR A 116 -0.77 -12.38 22.87
CA THR A 116 0.43 -11.79 22.29
C THR A 116 0.26 -10.29 22.08
N GLU A 117 1.35 -9.60 21.92
CA GLU A 117 1.34 -8.17 21.63
C GLU A 117 0.90 -7.92 20.19
N CYS A 118 -0.28 -7.33 20.00
CA CYS A 118 -0.82 -7.01 18.67
C CYS A 118 -0.71 -5.52 18.37
N VAL A 119 -0.14 -5.22 17.21
CA VAL A 119 0.01 -3.87 16.66
C VAL A 119 -0.84 -3.75 15.40
N TYR A 120 -1.60 -2.68 15.31
CA TYR A 120 -2.37 -2.34 14.11
C TYR A 120 -1.64 -1.26 13.32
N MET A 121 -1.28 -1.52 12.08
CA MET A 121 -0.64 -0.53 11.21
C MET A 121 -1.64 0.01 10.20
N THR A 122 -1.79 1.33 10.15
CA THR A 122 -2.64 2.03 9.18
C THR A 122 -2.19 3.47 8.98
N HIS A 123 -2.34 3.99 7.78
CA HIS A 123 -2.18 5.41 7.48
C HIS A 123 -3.53 6.15 7.44
N GLN A 124 -4.64 5.41 7.57
CA GLN A 124 -5.99 5.96 7.54
C GLN A 124 -6.56 6.03 8.97
N LEU A 125 -6.16 7.04 9.73
CA LEU A 125 -6.80 7.38 11.00
C LEU A 125 -8.13 8.09 10.74
N HIS A 126 -8.15 8.99 9.77
CA HIS A 126 -9.35 9.63 9.23
C HIS A 126 -9.85 8.86 8.00
N ILE A 127 -11.15 8.58 7.94
CA ILE A 127 -11.78 7.84 6.85
C ILE A 127 -12.58 8.81 5.98
N PHE A 128 -12.08 9.13 4.80
CA PHE A 128 -12.84 9.91 3.83
C PHE A 128 -13.95 9.08 3.21
N LEU A 129 -15.15 9.66 3.23
CA LEU A 129 -16.29 9.14 2.51
C LEU A 129 -16.56 9.99 1.26
N PRO A 130 -17.23 9.44 0.23
CA PRO A 130 -17.63 10.20 -0.95
C PRO A 130 -18.46 11.43 -0.57
N LYS A 131 -18.40 12.51 -1.36
CA LYS A 131 -18.96 13.85 -1.06
C LYS A 131 -20.37 13.84 -0.46
N GLY A 132 -21.27 12.97 -0.97
CA GLY A 132 -22.65 12.85 -0.45
C GLY A 132 -22.80 12.12 0.88
N TRP A 133 -21.73 11.51 1.40
CA TRP A 133 -21.75 10.67 2.60
C TRP A 133 -20.82 11.17 3.71
N ARG A 134 -20.18 12.33 3.52
CA ARG A 134 -19.21 12.89 4.48
C ARG A 134 -19.78 13.11 5.88
N TRP A 135 -21.07 13.37 5.99
CA TRP A 135 -21.75 13.49 7.28
C TRP A 135 -21.69 12.21 8.14
N LEU A 136 -21.40 11.06 7.54
CA LEU A 136 -21.18 9.78 8.24
C LEU A 136 -19.72 9.55 8.65
N GLU A 137 -18.76 10.39 8.25
CA GLU A 137 -17.35 10.26 8.63
C GLU A 137 -17.13 10.12 10.14
N PRO A 138 -17.79 10.92 11.02
CA PRO A 138 -17.64 10.75 12.46
C PRO A 138 -18.11 9.38 12.98
N LEU A 139 -19.11 8.77 12.33
CA LEU A 139 -19.56 7.42 12.67
C LEU A 139 -18.55 6.37 12.20
N ALA A 140 -18.03 6.50 10.99
CA ALA A 140 -17.01 5.62 10.45
C ALA A 140 -15.73 5.65 11.32
N GLU A 141 -15.30 6.83 11.75
CA GLU A 141 -14.16 7.00 12.66
C GLU A 141 -14.41 6.36 14.02
N ARG A 142 -15.59 6.52 14.60
CA ARG A 142 -15.95 5.87 15.87
C ARG A 142 -15.92 4.35 15.76
N LEU A 143 -16.38 3.80 14.65
CA LEU A 143 -16.33 2.36 14.38
C LEU A 143 -14.88 1.89 14.20
N HIS A 144 -14.08 2.65 13.45
CA HIS A 144 -12.67 2.36 13.26
C HIS A 144 -11.88 2.46 14.58
N ALA A 145 -12.18 3.46 15.42
CA ALA A 145 -11.58 3.59 16.73
C ALA A 145 -11.87 2.38 17.67
N ARG A 146 -13.02 1.69 17.49
CA ARG A 146 -13.30 0.44 18.22
C ARG A 146 -12.38 -0.70 17.78
N ILE A 147 -11.93 -0.70 16.51
CA ILE A 147 -10.96 -1.67 16.02
C ILE A 147 -9.61 -1.42 16.70
N TYR A 148 -9.13 -0.17 16.74
CA TYR A 148 -7.84 0.18 17.37
C TYR A 148 -7.75 -0.27 18.82
N LYS A 149 -8.84 -0.16 19.60
CA LYS A 149 -8.88 -0.53 21.02
C LYS A 149 -8.59 -2.01 21.29
N ARG A 150 -8.62 -2.86 20.27
CA ARG A 150 -8.27 -4.29 20.38
C ARG A 150 -6.77 -4.53 20.24
N PHE A 151 -6.01 -3.50 19.86
CA PHE A 151 -4.58 -3.56 19.64
C PHE A 151 -3.86 -2.76 20.72
N LYS A 152 -2.67 -3.20 21.08
CA LYS A 152 -1.82 -2.52 22.08
C LYS A 152 -1.31 -1.19 21.56
N GLU A 153 -0.96 -1.14 20.28
CA GLU A 153 -0.44 0.05 19.59
C GLU A 153 -1.06 0.18 18.20
N VAL A 154 -1.14 1.43 17.73
CA VAL A 154 -1.48 1.76 16.35
C VAL A 154 -0.26 2.44 15.73
N TRP A 155 0.33 1.79 14.73
CA TRP A 155 1.46 2.35 14.01
C TRP A 155 0.99 3.07 12.76
N VAL A 156 1.43 4.33 12.63
CA VAL A 156 1.14 5.17 11.48
C VAL A 156 2.41 5.33 10.65
N PRO A 157 2.45 4.75 9.43
CA PRO A 157 3.62 4.85 8.56
C PRO A 157 3.66 6.22 7.84
N ASP A 158 3.76 7.30 8.63
CA ASP A 158 3.87 8.68 8.17
C ASP A 158 4.68 9.49 9.18
N TYR A 159 5.01 10.73 8.85
CA TYR A 159 5.63 11.67 9.79
C TYR A 159 4.61 12.15 10.82
N GLU A 160 5.04 12.32 12.07
CA GLU A 160 4.20 12.89 13.13
C GLU A 160 3.93 14.38 12.91
N ASP A 161 4.90 15.10 12.36
CA ASP A 161 4.74 16.50 11.96
C ASP A 161 3.85 16.59 10.72
N PHE A 162 2.69 17.22 10.88
CA PHE A 162 1.72 17.41 9.81
C PHE A 162 2.30 18.13 8.58
N SER A 163 3.22 19.09 8.81
CA SER A 163 3.85 19.83 7.70
C SER A 163 4.73 18.95 6.81
N ARG A 164 5.15 17.79 7.30
CA ARG A 164 5.95 16.80 6.59
C ARG A 164 5.14 15.59 6.15
N SER A 165 3.89 15.49 6.57
CA SER A 165 3.04 14.33 6.29
C SER A 165 2.89 14.09 4.78
N LEU A 166 2.94 12.82 4.40
CA LEU A 166 2.69 12.37 3.02
C LEU A 166 1.22 12.02 2.77
N ALA A 167 0.44 11.77 3.85
CA ALA A 167 -0.97 11.43 3.78
C ALA A 167 -1.89 12.54 4.31
N GLY A 168 -1.33 13.63 4.86
CA GLY A 168 -2.08 14.77 5.36
C GLY A 168 -3.17 14.39 6.37
N GLU A 169 -4.40 14.81 6.11
CA GLU A 169 -5.54 14.55 7.00
C GLU A 169 -5.87 13.05 7.15
N LEU A 170 -5.48 12.18 6.20
CA LEU A 170 -5.73 10.74 6.33
C LEU A 170 -5.00 10.13 7.53
N SER A 171 -3.77 10.55 7.77
CA SER A 171 -2.91 10.03 8.84
C SER A 171 -2.97 10.83 10.12
N HIS A 172 -3.68 11.98 10.13
CA HIS A 172 -3.76 12.88 11.28
C HIS A 172 -5.22 13.11 11.70
N LEU A 173 -5.48 12.98 12.99
CA LEU A 173 -6.79 13.27 13.56
C LEU A 173 -6.90 14.76 13.90
N ASN A 174 -7.61 15.52 13.08
CA ASN A 174 -7.87 16.94 13.32
C ASN A 174 -8.67 17.14 14.60
N GLY A 175 -8.06 17.76 15.65
CA GLY A 175 -8.73 18.16 16.88
C GLY A 175 -9.19 17.05 17.82
N GLN A 176 -9.01 15.78 17.49
CA GLN A 176 -9.43 14.64 18.33
C GLN A 176 -8.27 13.98 19.11
N ARG A 177 -7.16 14.70 19.33
CA ARG A 177 -5.99 14.20 20.07
C ARG A 177 -6.28 13.62 21.47
N GLY A 178 -7.47 13.85 22.03
CA GLY A 178 -7.85 13.39 23.37
C GLY A 178 -8.61 12.06 23.44
N LYS A 179 -9.06 11.46 22.32
CA LYS A 179 -9.98 10.30 22.34
C LYS A 179 -9.36 8.95 21.97
N VAL A 180 -8.17 8.93 21.36
CA VAL A 180 -7.37 7.72 21.12
C VAL A 180 -6.08 7.87 21.92
N GLN A 181 -6.21 7.94 23.24
CA GLN A 181 -5.10 8.18 24.14
C GLN A 181 -4.12 6.98 24.14
N GLY A 182 -2.85 7.27 23.93
CA GLY A 182 -1.73 6.46 24.42
C GLY A 182 -1.18 5.41 23.48
N THR A 183 -1.81 5.15 22.33
CA THR A 183 -1.45 3.99 21.50
C THR A 183 -0.99 4.32 20.08
N ILE A 184 -1.12 5.57 19.62
CA ILE A 184 -0.71 5.96 18.26
C ILE A 184 0.77 6.29 18.25
N LYS A 185 1.53 5.62 17.39
CA LYS A 185 2.96 5.86 17.13
C LYS A 185 3.18 6.13 15.65
N TYR A 186 3.73 7.28 15.31
CA TYR A 186 4.21 7.57 13.97
C TYR A 186 5.59 6.92 13.80
N ILE A 187 5.70 6.03 12.80
CA ILE A 187 6.92 5.24 12.56
C ILE A 187 7.71 5.71 11.33
N GLY A 188 7.27 6.84 10.75
CA GLY A 188 7.83 7.36 9.50
C GLY A 188 7.34 6.62 8.25
N PRO A 189 7.48 7.21 7.06
CA PRO A 189 7.13 6.57 5.80
C PRO A 189 7.91 5.29 5.56
N LEU A 190 7.21 4.25 5.10
CA LEU A 190 7.78 2.94 4.83
C LEU A 190 7.87 2.68 3.33
N SER A 191 9.06 2.74 2.77
CA SER A 191 9.32 2.39 1.37
C SER A 191 10.33 1.27 1.24
N ARG A 192 10.03 0.30 0.38
CA ARG A 192 10.97 -0.77 0.02
C ARG A 192 12.19 -0.24 -0.73
N PHE A 193 12.12 0.99 -1.23
CA PHE A 193 13.21 1.67 -1.95
C PHE A 193 14.10 2.52 -1.05
N SER A 194 13.81 2.61 0.25
CA SER A 194 14.63 3.36 1.21
C SER A 194 16.08 2.89 1.19
N GLY A 195 17.01 3.85 1.07
CA GLY A 195 18.46 3.57 1.02
C GLY A 195 18.97 3.05 -0.32
N MET A 196 18.12 2.96 -1.36
CA MET A 196 18.57 2.55 -2.70
C MET A 196 19.10 3.76 -3.47
N GLU A 197 20.42 3.79 -3.66
CA GLU A 197 21.09 4.80 -4.48
C GLU A 197 21.21 4.32 -5.92
N VAL A 198 20.91 5.21 -6.86
CA VAL A 198 21.11 4.99 -8.30
C VAL A 198 21.67 6.26 -8.92
N ARG A 199 22.62 6.11 -9.82
CA ARG A 199 23.13 7.24 -10.61
C ARG A 199 22.05 7.76 -11.54
N ASP A 200 21.88 9.07 -11.57
CA ASP A 200 20.97 9.71 -12.51
C ASP A 200 21.47 9.56 -13.95
N ALA A 201 20.54 9.30 -14.88
CA ALA A 201 20.89 9.31 -16.31
C ALA A 201 21.03 10.77 -16.79
N ASN A 202 21.95 10.97 -17.74
CA ASN A 202 22.14 12.27 -18.39
C ASN A 202 20.92 12.69 -19.24
N GLU A 203 20.10 11.73 -19.67
CA GLU A 203 18.90 12.00 -20.48
C GLU A 203 17.73 11.08 -20.05
N ARG A 204 16.58 11.69 -19.85
CA ARG A 204 15.34 11.00 -19.49
C ARG A 204 14.42 10.96 -20.71
N ARG A 205 14.21 9.79 -21.27
CA ARG A 205 13.42 9.62 -22.51
C ARG A 205 12.20 8.73 -22.36
N THR A 206 12.14 7.90 -21.33
CA THR A 206 11.14 6.83 -21.20
C THR A 206 9.97 7.26 -20.31
N VAL A 207 8.75 6.99 -20.76
CA VAL A 207 7.55 7.02 -19.92
C VAL A 207 7.46 5.70 -19.18
N VAL A 208 7.35 5.73 -17.86
CA VAL A 208 7.26 4.54 -17.01
C VAL A 208 5.89 4.52 -16.32
N ALA A 209 5.09 3.52 -16.62
CA ALA A 209 3.82 3.29 -15.95
C ALA A 209 3.96 2.15 -14.93
N VAL A 210 3.65 2.42 -13.66
CA VAL A 210 3.64 1.40 -12.60
C VAL A 210 2.20 1.14 -12.19
N LEU A 211 1.70 -0.02 -12.61
CA LEU A 211 0.32 -0.40 -12.34
C LEU A 211 0.22 -1.12 -10.99
N SER A 212 -0.82 -0.78 -10.27
CA SER A 212 -1.19 -1.40 -9.00
C SER A 212 -2.70 -1.38 -8.81
N GLY A 213 -3.18 -2.02 -7.75
CA GLY A 213 -4.60 -2.06 -7.41
C GLY A 213 -5.30 -3.34 -7.87
N LEU A 214 -6.59 -3.41 -7.55
CA LEU A 214 -7.43 -4.58 -7.81
C LEU A 214 -8.02 -4.55 -9.22
N GLU A 215 -8.30 -5.75 -9.73
CA GLU A 215 -9.06 -5.88 -10.97
C GLU A 215 -10.53 -5.48 -10.77
N PRO A 216 -11.19 -4.89 -11.78
CA PRO A 216 -10.70 -4.62 -13.14
C PRO A 216 -9.96 -3.29 -13.31
N GLN A 217 -9.85 -2.47 -12.27
CA GLN A 217 -9.32 -1.10 -12.33
C GLN A 217 -7.85 -1.02 -12.79
N ARG A 218 -7.05 -2.04 -12.46
CA ARG A 218 -5.68 -2.16 -12.95
C ARG A 218 -5.64 -2.33 -14.48
N THR A 219 -6.42 -3.28 -15.00
CA THR A 219 -6.50 -3.56 -16.45
C THR A 219 -7.12 -2.38 -17.22
N ILE A 220 -8.09 -1.67 -16.66
CA ILE A 220 -8.65 -0.45 -17.27
C ILE A 220 -7.55 0.59 -17.47
N LEU A 221 -6.76 0.89 -16.42
CA LEU A 221 -5.66 1.85 -16.52
C LEU A 221 -4.59 1.39 -17.51
N GLU A 222 -4.26 0.10 -17.55
CA GLU A 222 -3.34 -0.47 -18.54
C GLU A 222 -3.81 -0.15 -19.97
N ASN A 223 -5.07 -0.44 -20.26
CA ASN A 223 -5.66 -0.19 -21.59
C ASN A 223 -5.70 1.30 -21.95
N GLU A 224 -6.00 2.18 -21.01
CA GLU A 224 -5.98 3.63 -21.19
C GLU A 224 -4.58 4.13 -21.55
N ILE A 225 -3.53 3.66 -20.86
CA ILE A 225 -2.15 4.00 -21.15
C ILE A 225 -1.73 3.48 -22.52
N VAL A 226 -2.05 2.22 -22.84
CA VAL A 226 -1.78 1.64 -24.17
C VAL A 226 -2.47 2.45 -25.27
N ALA A 227 -3.73 2.82 -25.08
CA ALA A 227 -4.48 3.62 -26.04
C ALA A 227 -3.86 5.01 -26.25
N ARG A 228 -3.38 5.65 -25.17
CA ARG A 228 -2.75 6.99 -25.19
C ARG A 228 -1.44 7.00 -25.99
N TYR A 229 -0.63 5.94 -25.85
CA TYR A 229 0.75 5.94 -26.37
C TYR A 229 0.95 5.09 -27.64
N LYS A 230 0.00 4.25 -28.05
CA LYS A 230 0.15 3.33 -29.20
C LYS A 230 0.49 3.99 -30.53
N SER A 231 0.18 5.28 -30.69
CA SER A 231 0.37 6.07 -31.91
C SER A 231 1.44 7.17 -31.73
N THR A 232 2.26 7.09 -30.70
CA THR A 232 3.37 8.00 -30.43
C THR A 232 4.70 7.28 -30.66
N ASP A 233 5.80 8.06 -30.80
CA ASP A 233 7.16 7.52 -30.85
C ASP A 233 7.83 7.49 -29.48
N GLU A 234 7.14 7.94 -28.41
CA GLU A 234 7.69 7.94 -27.07
C GLU A 234 7.85 6.50 -26.53
N PRO A 235 9.04 6.08 -26.08
CA PRO A 235 9.22 4.77 -25.48
C PRO A 235 8.47 4.69 -24.15
N VAL A 236 7.65 3.66 -24.01
CA VAL A 236 6.82 3.43 -22.81
C VAL A 236 7.12 2.06 -22.22
N VAL A 237 7.35 2.00 -20.92
CA VAL A 237 7.47 0.76 -20.16
C VAL A 237 6.33 0.67 -19.16
N ILE A 238 5.52 -0.36 -19.26
CA ILE A 238 4.40 -0.65 -18.38
C ILE A 238 4.76 -1.81 -17.46
N ILE A 239 4.89 -1.53 -16.16
CA ILE A 239 5.06 -2.53 -15.12
C ILE A 239 3.67 -2.90 -14.61
N GLN A 240 3.23 -4.14 -14.91
CA GLN A 240 1.85 -4.57 -14.72
C GLN A 240 1.46 -4.83 -13.25
N GLY A 241 2.45 -4.95 -12.33
CA GLY A 241 2.19 -5.23 -10.92
C GLY A 241 1.66 -6.65 -10.66
N LEU A 242 2.11 -7.64 -11.44
CA LEU A 242 1.64 -9.03 -11.40
C LEU A 242 2.76 -9.98 -10.93
N PRO A 243 3.13 -10.01 -9.64
CA PRO A 243 4.24 -10.79 -9.13
C PRO A 243 4.03 -12.30 -9.23
N GLY A 244 2.80 -12.76 -9.45
CA GLY A 244 2.46 -14.18 -9.64
C GLY A 244 2.67 -14.70 -11.07
N ARG A 245 2.92 -13.82 -12.06
CA ARG A 245 3.12 -14.22 -13.46
C ARG A 245 4.59 -14.46 -13.79
N PRO A 246 4.88 -15.31 -14.79
CA PRO A 246 6.23 -15.42 -15.37
C PRO A 246 6.70 -14.05 -15.84
N ASN A 247 7.99 -13.73 -15.62
CA ASN A 247 8.55 -12.42 -15.96
C ASN A 247 8.90 -12.33 -17.46
N THR A 248 7.91 -12.49 -18.32
CA THR A 248 8.06 -12.43 -19.78
C THR A 248 7.84 -10.99 -20.25
N ARG A 249 8.83 -10.41 -20.90
CA ARG A 249 8.71 -9.07 -21.50
C ARG A 249 7.99 -9.18 -22.83
N PHE A 250 6.95 -8.37 -23.00
CA PHE A 250 6.20 -8.28 -24.26
C PHE A 250 6.35 -6.86 -24.84
N LYS A 251 6.81 -6.77 -26.09
CA LYS A 251 6.98 -5.49 -26.79
C LYS A 251 6.01 -5.38 -27.97
N ARG A 252 5.32 -4.25 -28.05
CA ARG A 252 4.44 -3.90 -29.17
C ARG A 252 4.69 -2.44 -29.57
N GLY A 253 5.38 -2.24 -30.70
CA GLY A 253 5.81 -0.91 -31.15
C GLY A 253 6.74 -0.25 -30.12
N ASN A 254 6.36 0.94 -29.67
CA ASN A 254 7.08 1.71 -28.66
C ASN A 254 6.75 1.29 -27.20
N ILE A 255 5.78 0.38 -26.99
CA ILE A 255 5.34 -0.04 -25.65
C ILE A 255 5.96 -1.39 -25.28
N THR A 256 6.60 -1.45 -24.13
CA THR A 256 7.11 -2.67 -23.49
C THR A 256 6.29 -2.96 -22.23
N MET A 257 5.68 -4.13 -22.13
CA MET A 257 4.93 -4.59 -20.95
C MET A 257 5.74 -5.64 -20.20
N ILE A 258 5.83 -5.48 -18.88
CA ILE A 258 6.59 -6.34 -17.99
C ILE A 258 5.70 -6.70 -16.81
N PRO A 259 5.43 -7.97 -16.52
CA PRO A 259 4.56 -8.39 -15.43
C PRO A 259 5.01 -7.87 -14.07
N TYR A 260 6.29 -7.96 -13.77
CA TYR A 260 6.88 -7.53 -12.50
C TYR A 260 8.38 -7.27 -12.67
N LEU A 261 8.92 -6.29 -11.96
CA LEU A 261 10.35 -6.05 -11.82
C LEU A 261 10.77 -6.14 -10.35
N SER A 262 11.99 -6.59 -10.11
CA SER A 262 12.66 -6.48 -8.81
C SER A 262 12.90 -5.01 -8.46
N ASP A 263 13.12 -4.71 -7.17
CA ASP A 263 13.41 -3.33 -6.74
C ASP A 263 14.68 -2.79 -7.43
N THR A 264 15.69 -3.64 -7.59
CA THR A 264 16.96 -3.28 -8.24
C THR A 264 16.82 -2.96 -9.74
N GLU A 265 15.81 -3.51 -10.41
CA GLU A 265 15.48 -3.19 -11.80
C GLU A 265 14.54 -1.99 -11.91
N LEU A 266 13.57 -1.87 -10.98
CA LEU A 266 12.53 -0.85 -11.03
C LEU A 266 13.07 0.54 -10.64
N VAL A 267 13.91 0.62 -9.59
CA VAL A 267 14.41 1.91 -9.08
C VAL A 267 15.23 2.68 -10.13
N PRO A 268 16.19 2.08 -10.86
CA PRO A 268 16.88 2.78 -11.95
C PRO A 268 15.92 3.27 -13.05
N LEU A 269 14.91 2.46 -13.37
CA LEU A 269 13.92 2.82 -14.39
C LEU A 269 13.08 4.03 -13.96
N LEU A 270 12.64 4.09 -12.70
CA LEU A 270 11.89 5.23 -12.15
C LEU A 270 12.73 6.50 -12.06
N LYS A 271 13.94 6.40 -11.52
CA LYS A 271 14.85 7.55 -11.39
C LYS A 271 15.23 8.17 -12.72
N ASN A 272 15.25 7.37 -13.79
CA ASN A 272 15.61 7.80 -15.14
C ASN A 272 14.38 8.04 -16.04
N ALA A 273 13.17 8.03 -15.49
CA ALA A 273 11.95 8.28 -16.24
C ALA A 273 11.79 9.77 -16.61
N LYS A 274 11.35 10.04 -17.85
CA LYS A 274 10.84 11.36 -18.26
C LYS A 274 9.47 11.65 -17.62
N ARG A 275 8.64 10.61 -17.55
CA ARG A 275 7.32 10.65 -16.91
C ARG A 275 7.04 9.36 -16.18
N ILE A 276 6.48 9.48 -14.98
CA ILE A 276 5.99 8.35 -14.19
C ILE A 276 4.46 8.45 -14.13
N ILE A 277 3.78 7.37 -14.49
CA ILE A 277 2.32 7.25 -14.40
C ILE A 277 2.01 6.15 -13.39
N ALA A 278 1.23 6.46 -12.36
CA ALA A 278 0.87 5.48 -11.34
C ALA A 278 -0.49 5.79 -10.70
N ARG A 279 -1.05 4.85 -9.95
CA ARG A 279 -2.17 5.15 -9.06
C ARG A 279 -1.70 6.00 -7.88
N SER A 280 -2.55 6.92 -7.42
CA SER A 280 -2.31 7.77 -6.25
C SER A 280 -2.50 7.02 -4.92
N GLY A 281 -2.01 5.77 -4.85
CA GLY A 281 -2.02 5.01 -3.60
C GLY A 281 -0.91 5.46 -2.66
N TYR A 282 -1.18 5.46 -1.35
CA TYR A 282 -0.24 5.95 -0.35
C TYR A 282 1.15 5.28 -0.42
N SER A 283 1.20 3.97 -0.68
CA SER A 283 2.49 3.27 -0.83
C SER A 283 3.30 3.75 -2.05
N THR A 284 2.62 4.15 -3.13
CA THR A 284 3.29 4.75 -4.30
C THR A 284 3.89 6.11 -3.94
N ILE A 285 3.17 6.92 -3.16
CA ILE A 285 3.64 8.22 -2.69
C ILE A 285 4.88 8.05 -1.80
N MET A 286 4.84 7.10 -0.84
CA MET A 286 6.00 6.79 -0.01
C MET A 286 7.20 6.30 -0.84
N ASP A 287 6.97 5.47 -1.86
CA ASP A 287 8.01 4.96 -2.75
C ASP A 287 8.65 6.09 -3.58
N LEU A 288 7.85 6.97 -4.17
CA LEU A 288 8.33 8.13 -4.92
C LEU A 288 9.04 9.15 -4.03
N HIS A 289 8.54 9.37 -2.81
CA HIS A 289 9.18 10.22 -1.81
C HIS A 289 10.55 9.67 -1.39
N ALA A 290 10.65 8.38 -1.10
CA ALA A 290 11.91 7.73 -0.72
C ALA A 290 12.97 7.78 -1.82
N LEU A 291 12.55 7.84 -3.09
CA LEU A 291 13.44 8.02 -4.24
C LEU A 291 13.80 9.50 -4.48
N GLY A 292 13.26 10.45 -3.69
CA GLY A 292 13.44 11.88 -3.90
C GLY A 292 12.71 12.44 -5.12
N LEU A 293 11.74 11.70 -5.67
CA LEU A 293 10.97 12.11 -6.85
C LEU A 293 9.77 12.98 -6.48
N LEU A 294 9.24 12.89 -5.24
CA LEU A 294 8.25 13.79 -4.67
C LEU A 294 8.88 14.60 -3.55
N LYS A 295 8.64 15.91 -3.51
CA LYS A 295 8.94 16.76 -2.35
C LYS A 295 7.79 16.71 -1.36
N ASN A 296 8.10 16.89 -0.07
CA ASN A 296 7.08 17.18 0.94
C ASN A 296 6.41 18.51 0.57
N THR A 297 5.11 18.50 0.40
CA THR A 297 4.23 19.58 -0.01
C THR A 297 4.22 19.94 -1.51
N ALA A 298 3.07 19.67 -2.10
CA ALA A 298 2.56 20.18 -3.39
C ALA A 298 3.53 20.10 -4.58
N SER A 299 3.35 19.06 -5.37
CA SER A 299 3.52 19.01 -6.85
C SER A 299 4.81 19.57 -7.50
N GLN A 300 5.94 19.63 -6.79
CA GLN A 300 7.20 19.89 -7.47
C GLN A 300 8.10 18.66 -7.36
N SER A 301 8.31 17.98 -8.49
CA SER A 301 9.36 16.99 -8.64
C SER A 301 10.69 17.56 -8.12
N ALA A 302 11.42 16.80 -7.31
CA ALA A 302 12.79 17.16 -6.91
C ALA A 302 13.73 17.20 -8.12
N PHE A 303 13.28 16.63 -9.23
CA PHE A 303 13.93 16.61 -10.51
C PHE A 303 13.05 17.38 -11.50
N PRO A 304 13.43 18.59 -11.94
CA PRO A 304 12.61 19.42 -12.82
C PRO A 304 12.23 18.74 -14.15
N ASP A 305 12.97 17.68 -14.52
CA ASP A 305 12.80 16.97 -15.79
C ASP A 305 11.94 15.69 -15.70
N CYS A 306 11.43 15.31 -14.52
CA CYS A 306 10.54 14.16 -14.36
C CYS A 306 9.11 14.60 -14.04
N GLN A 307 8.18 14.28 -14.91
CA GLN A 307 6.75 14.52 -14.68
C GLN A 307 6.12 13.34 -13.95
N ILE A 308 5.38 13.60 -12.87
CA ILE A 308 4.66 12.57 -12.13
C ILE A 308 3.16 12.76 -12.33
N GLU A 309 2.50 11.73 -12.85
CA GLU A 309 1.06 11.67 -13.08
C GLU A 309 0.44 10.62 -12.15
N LEU A 310 -0.19 11.09 -11.08
CA LEU A 310 -0.91 10.24 -10.13
C LEU A 310 -2.39 10.18 -10.50
N ILE A 311 -2.86 9.01 -10.90
CA ILE A 311 -4.22 8.79 -11.39
C ILE A 311 -5.03 8.07 -10.30
N PRO A 312 -6.02 8.71 -9.67
CA PRO A 312 -6.85 8.06 -8.66
C PRO A 312 -7.69 6.94 -9.26
N THR A 313 -7.95 5.90 -8.48
CA THR A 313 -8.97 4.91 -8.84
C THR A 313 -10.34 5.56 -8.67
N PRO A 314 -11.20 5.58 -9.71
CA PRO A 314 -12.51 6.20 -9.63
C PRO A 314 -13.33 5.69 -8.44
N GLY A 315 -13.88 6.62 -7.64
CA GLY A 315 -14.69 6.30 -6.47
C GLY A 315 -13.90 5.82 -5.25
N GLN A 316 -12.59 6.03 -5.20
CA GLN A 316 -11.77 5.85 -3.99
C GLN A 316 -11.40 7.23 -3.41
N PRO A 317 -12.14 7.74 -2.40
CA PRO A 317 -11.91 9.08 -1.85
C PRO A 317 -10.50 9.30 -1.31
N GLU A 318 -9.88 8.27 -0.75
CA GLU A 318 -8.48 8.29 -0.34
C GLU A 318 -7.56 8.67 -1.50
N GLN A 319 -7.69 7.96 -2.63
CA GLN A 319 -6.82 8.21 -3.79
C GLN A 319 -7.13 9.54 -4.48
N GLU A 320 -8.41 9.95 -4.49
CA GLU A 320 -8.82 11.26 -5.00
C GLU A 320 -8.20 12.39 -4.15
N TYR A 321 -8.19 12.23 -2.82
CA TYR A 321 -7.53 13.15 -1.92
C TYR A 321 -6.01 13.17 -2.12
N LEU A 322 -5.37 12.02 -2.12
CA LEU A 322 -3.92 11.91 -2.26
C LEU A 322 -3.41 12.45 -3.60
N ALA A 323 -4.14 12.28 -4.69
CA ALA A 323 -3.78 12.85 -6.01
C ALA A 323 -3.78 14.38 -6.02
N GLN A 324 -4.52 15.03 -5.10
CA GLN A 324 -4.57 16.49 -4.96
C GLN A 324 -3.58 17.00 -3.92
N TYR A 325 -3.25 16.18 -2.94
CA TYR A 325 -2.39 16.51 -1.81
C TYR A 325 -0.89 16.36 -2.15
N SER A 326 -0.53 15.40 -3.01
CA SER A 326 0.87 15.03 -3.34
C SER A 326 1.51 15.90 -4.41
#